data_4746563bca68c5be3cbeefd9fefcff46
#
_entry.id   4746563bca68c5be3cbeefd9fefcff46
#
_cell.length_a   1.000
_cell.length_b   1.000
_cell.length_c   1.000
_cell.angle_alpha   90.00
_cell.angle_beta   90.00
_cell.angle_gamma   90.00
#
_symmetry.space_group_name_H-M   'P 1'
#
loop_
_entity.id
_entity.type
_entity.pdbx_description
1 polymer ?
#
loop_
_entity_poly.entity_id
_entity_poly.type
_entity_poly.pdbx_seq_one_letter_code
_entity_poly.pdbx_strand_id
1 'polypeptide(L)'
;MRDDRVMRAIGLMSGTSMDGVDLALVETDGDARVVLGATAFTPYPTELRGLLKRANAVALGLDDRTARPEPLAEAEAWVTRAQTEAVAAFVAGLDSRPDVVGFHGQTVMHAPERGMTIQLGDGAAMARGLGIPVVYDLRAAD
;
A
#
# COMPACT_ATOMS: atom_id res chain seq x y z
N MET A 1 -29.00 12.22 8.70
CA MET A 1 -28.37 13.39 8.08
C MET A 1 -27.09 12.97 7.39
N ARG A 2 -26.94 13.33 6.15
CA ARG A 2 -25.74 13.02 5.40
C ARG A 2 -24.57 13.84 5.93
N ASP A 3 -23.43 13.18 6.09
CA ASP A 3 -22.18 13.87 6.43
C ASP A 3 -21.54 14.35 5.13
N ASP A 4 -21.58 15.64 4.89
CA ASP A 4 -21.01 16.25 3.67
C ASP A 4 -19.55 16.67 3.86
N ARG A 5 -18.93 16.21 4.95
CA ARG A 5 -17.53 16.54 5.23
C ARG A 5 -16.61 15.94 4.19
N VAL A 6 -15.71 16.78 3.67
CA VAL A 6 -14.65 16.34 2.77
C VAL A 6 -13.56 15.65 3.59
N MET A 7 -13.17 14.45 3.17
CA MET A 7 -12.08 13.71 3.78
C MET A 7 -10.79 13.92 3.01
N ARG A 8 -9.69 13.94 3.73
CA ARG A 8 -8.35 13.95 3.16
C ARG A 8 -7.78 12.55 3.27
N ALA A 9 -7.49 11.95 2.13
CA ALA A 9 -7.00 10.58 2.08
C ALA A 9 -5.66 10.53 1.35
N ILE A 10 -4.78 9.65 1.81
CA ILE A 10 -3.54 9.34 1.08
C ILE A 10 -3.75 7.99 0.39
N GLY A 11 -3.59 7.98 -0.92
CA GLY A 11 -3.57 6.74 -1.69
C GLY A 11 -2.14 6.32 -1.98
N LEU A 12 -1.87 5.03 -1.84
CA LEU A 12 -0.59 4.43 -2.14
C LEU A 12 -0.71 3.50 -3.33
N MET A 13 0.28 3.52 -4.20
CA MET A 13 0.33 2.62 -5.36
C MET A 13 1.73 2.06 -5.51
N SER A 14 1.86 0.73 -5.50
CA SER A 14 3.09 0.04 -5.82
C SER A 14 2.76 -1.13 -6.74
N GLY A 15 3.14 -1.00 -8.00
CA GLY A 15 2.78 -1.96 -9.03
C GLY A 15 3.75 -3.12 -9.15
N THR A 16 3.55 -3.92 -10.18
CA THR A 16 4.36 -5.13 -10.44
C THR A 16 5.80 -4.82 -10.83
N SER A 17 6.12 -3.59 -11.17
CA SER A 17 7.52 -3.18 -11.41
C SER A 17 8.37 -3.25 -10.14
N MET A 18 7.74 -3.15 -8.96
CA MET A 18 8.38 -3.33 -7.64
C MET A 18 9.55 -2.37 -7.41
N ASP A 19 9.48 -1.15 -7.93
CA ASP A 19 10.59 -0.18 -7.82
C ASP A 19 10.36 0.90 -6.76
N GLY A 20 9.13 1.02 -6.24
CA GLY A 20 8.84 2.02 -5.21
C GLY A 20 7.37 2.19 -5.00
N VAL A 21 7.00 3.25 -4.28
CA VAL A 21 5.61 3.56 -3.98
C VAL A 21 5.30 5.00 -4.38
N ASP A 22 4.18 5.16 -5.09
CA ASP A 22 3.60 6.47 -5.37
C ASP A 22 2.61 6.84 -4.29
N LEU A 23 2.63 8.10 -3.88
CA LEU A 23 1.71 8.62 -2.87
C LEU A 23 0.96 9.80 -3.48
N ALA A 24 -0.32 9.89 -3.19
CA ALA A 24 -1.15 11.02 -3.62
C ALA A 24 -2.10 11.42 -2.50
N LEU A 25 -2.20 12.72 -2.27
CA LEU A 25 -3.23 13.27 -1.38
C LEU A 25 -4.48 13.54 -2.22
N VAL A 26 -5.61 13.07 -1.71
CA VAL A 26 -6.91 13.24 -2.36
C VAL A 26 -7.87 13.84 -1.37
N GLU A 27 -8.62 14.85 -1.78
CA GLU A 27 -9.74 15.36 -1.01
C GLU A 27 -11.04 14.90 -1.68
N THR A 28 -11.91 14.28 -0.92
CA THR A 28 -13.11 13.67 -1.49
C THR A 28 -14.24 13.65 -0.46
N ASP A 29 -15.47 13.73 -0.96
CA ASP A 29 -16.69 13.50 -0.16
C ASP A 29 -17.11 12.01 -0.21
N GLY A 30 -16.32 11.18 -0.88
CA GLY A 30 -16.62 9.75 -1.02
C GLY A 30 -17.62 9.43 -2.12
N ASP A 31 -18.06 10.42 -2.88
CA ASP A 31 -19.08 10.25 -3.91
C ASP A 31 -18.65 10.92 -5.22
N ALA A 32 -19.01 12.17 -5.43
CA ALA A 32 -18.78 12.85 -6.70
C ALA A 32 -17.53 13.73 -6.71
N ARG A 33 -17.17 14.26 -5.54
CA ARG A 33 -16.06 15.21 -5.45
C ARG A 33 -14.73 14.48 -5.22
N VAL A 34 -13.78 14.70 -6.12
CA VAL A 34 -12.41 14.20 -5.97
C VAL A 34 -11.47 15.31 -6.45
N VAL A 35 -10.61 15.77 -5.55
CA VAL A 35 -9.60 16.79 -5.86
C VAL A 35 -8.24 16.20 -5.54
N LEU A 36 -7.36 16.15 -6.55
CA LEU A 36 -6.00 15.67 -6.35
C LEU A 36 -5.15 16.78 -5.74
N GLY A 37 -4.37 16.44 -4.73
CA GLY A 37 -3.43 17.34 -4.09
C GLY A 37 -1.99 16.96 -4.38
N ALA A 38 -1.14 17.06 -3.38
CA ALA A 38 0.27 16.75 -3.48
C ALA A 38 0.50 15.28 -3.87
N THR A 39 1.59 15.03 -4.60
CA THR A 39 2.01 13.69 -4.97
C THR A 39 3.50 13.52 -4.66
N ALA A 40 3.92 12.28 -4.50
CA ALA A 40 5.33 11.95 -4.29
C ALA A 40 5.60 10.53 -4.75
N PHE A 41 6.87 10.22 -5.01
CA PHE A 41 7.32 8.86 -5.28
C PHE A 41 8.50 8.56 -4.37
N THR A 42 8.47 7.42 -3.70
CA THR A 42 9.57 6.96 -2.85
C THR A 42 10.11 5.66 -3.42
N PRO A 43 11.35 5.65 -3.92
CA PRO A 43 11.95 4.42 -4.45
C PRO A 43 12.29 3.45 -3.33
N TYR A 44 12.20 2.16 -3.63
CA TYR A 44 12.70 1.13 -2.72
C TYR A 44 14.22 1.03 -2.81
N PRO A 45 14.90 0.73 -1.70
CA PRO A 45 16.32 0.39 -1.76
C PRO A 45 16.56 -0.81 -2.69
N THR A 46 17.74 -0.85 -3.29
CA THR A 46 18.13 -1.93 -4.21
C THR A 46 17.95 -3.30 -3.58
N GLU A 47 18.30 -3.43 -2.30
CA GLU A 47 18.20 -4.69 -1.56
C GLU A 47 16.75 -5.14 -1.43
N LEU A 48 15.82 -4.20 -1.18
CA LEU A 48 14.41 -4.53 -1.11
C LEU A 48 13.88 -4.96 -2.48
N ARG A 49 14.30 -4.28 -3.54
CA ARG A 49 13.89 -4.67 -4.89
C ARG A 49 14.34 -6.07 -5.24
N GLY A 50 15.58 -6.44 -4.85
CA GLY A 50 16.08 -7.80 -5.02
C GLY A 50 15.27 -8.82 -4.24
N LEU A 51 14.94 -8.49 -3.00
CA LEU A 51 14.10 -9.36 -2.16
C LEU A 51 12.71 -9.56 -2.76
N LEU A 52 12.12 -8.52 -3.30
CA LEU A 52 10.80 -8.60 -3.94
C LEU A 52 10.84 -9.46 -5.20
N LYS A 53 11.90 -9.43 -5.97
CA LYS A 53 12.05 -10.31 -7.13
C LYS A 53 12.09 -11.78 -6.71
N ARG A 54 12.82 -12.09 -5.62
CA ARG A 54 12.86 -13.45 -5.09
C ARG A 54 11.49 -13.87 -4.54
N ALA A 55 10.80 -12.95 -3.87
CA ALA A 55 9.44 -13.20 -3.37
C ALA A 55 8.46 -13.46 -4.52
N ASN A 56 8.56 -12.71 -5.61
CA ASN A 56 7.75 -12.93 -6.79
C ASN A 56 7.94 -14.35 -7.35
N ALA A 57 9.19 -14.81 -7.45
CA ALA A 57 9.48 -16.13 -7.97
C ALA A 57 8.85 -17.23 -7.11
N VAL A 58 8.87 -17.09 -5.79
CA VAL A 58 8.21 -18.04 -4.88
C VAL A 58 6.69 -17.93 -4.97
N ALA A 59 6.17 -16.71 -5.07
CA ALA A 59 4.73 -16.44 -5.12
C ALA A 59 4.07 -17.12 -6.32
N LEU A 60 4.76 -17.21 -7.44
CA LEU A 60 4.22 -17.82 -8.65
C LEU A 60 3.79 -19.28 -8.46
N GLY A 61 4.40 -19.97 -7.49
CA GLY A 61 4.08 -21.37 -7.18
C GLY A 61 3.06 -21.56 -6.07
N LEU A 62 2.50 -20.49 -5.51
CA LEU A 62 1.60 -20.60 -4.37
C LEU A 62 0.13 -20.76 -4.81
N ASP A 63 -0.63 -21.51 -4.01
CA ASP A 63 -2.07 -21.69 -4.20
C ASP A 63 -2.88 -20.86 -3.20
N ASP A 64 -2.24 -20.34 -2.16
CA ASP A 64 -2.89 -19.62 -1.06
C ASP A 64 -2.32 -18.21 -1.00
N ARG A 65 -3.17 -17.21 -1.27
CA ARG A 65 -2.75 -15.81 -1.28
C ARG A 65 -2.28 -15.30 0.09
N THR A 66 -2.62 -16.02 1.15
CA THR A 66 -2.23 -15.64 2.52
C THR A 66 -0.96 -16.32 2.99
N ALA A 67 -0.46 -17.31 2.25
CA ALA A 67 0.76 -18.01 2.63
C ALA A 67 1.97 -17.08 2.56
N ARG A 68 2.85 -17.20 3.53
CA ARG A 68 4.05 -16.34 3.63
C ARG A 68 5.31 -17.16 3.84
N PRO A 69 5.62 -18.13 2.94
CA PRO A 69 6.92 -18.78 3.02
C PRO A 69 8.02 -17.76 2.73
N GLU A 70 9.20 -17.98 3.27
CA GLU A 70 10.30 -17.08 2.98
C GLU A 70 10.68 -17.12 1.49
N PRO A 71 10.98 -15.99 0.85
CA PRO A 71 11.24 -14.69 1.48
C PRO A 71 10.01 -13.76 1.57
N LEU A 72 8.77 -14.27 1.40
CA LEU A 72 7.58 -13.41 1.40
C LEU A 72 7.37 -12.73 2.76
N ALA A 73 7.57 -13.45 3.86
CA ALA A 73 7.38 -12.86 5.20
C ALA A 73 8.36 -11.72 5.46
N GLU A 74 9.63 -11.91 5.11
CA GLU A 74 10.65 -10.87 5.25
C GLU A 74 10.34 -9.67 4.36
N ALA A 75 9.95 -9.93 3.11
CA ALA A 75 9.61 -8.88 2.16
C ALA A 75 8.38 -8.09 2.62
N GLU A 76 7.37 -8.77 3.17
CA GLU A 76 6.17 -8.12 3.69
C GLU A 76 6.50 -7.16 4.83
N ALA A 77 7.34 -7.60 5.77
CA ALA A 77 7.75 -6.73 6.87
C ALA A 77 8.52 -5.51 6.38
N TRP A 78 9.39 -5.69 5.42
CA TRP A 78 10.20 -4.58 4.89
C TRP A 78 9.34 -3.60 4.07
N VAL A 79 8.46 -4.11 3.20
CA VAL A 79 7.53 -3.26 2.44
C VAL A 79 6.66 -2.43 3.37
N THR A 80 6.11 -3.06 4.41
CA THR A 80 5.27 -2.36 5.38
C THR A 80 6.03 -1.22 6.03
N ARG A 81 7.26 -1.48 6.48
CA ARG A 81 8.10 -0.46 7.09
C ARG A 81 8.45 0.65 6.10
N ALA A 82 8.86 0.28 4.88
CA ALA A 82 9.25 1.25 3.87
C ALA A 82 8.09 2.17 3.48
N GLN A 83 6.91 1.61 3.28
CA GLN A 83 5.74 2.41 2.91
C GLN A 83 5.21 3.23 4.10
N THR A 84 5.30 2.70 5.32
CA THR A 84 4.95 3.47 6.52
C THR A 84 5.86 4.70 6.66
N GLU A 85 7.16 4.51 6.48
CA GLU A 85 8.12 5.63 6.53
C GLU A 85 7.86 6.65 5.41
N ALA A 86 7.52 6.18 4.21
CA ALA A 86 7.20 7.06 3.09
C ALA A 86 5.95 7.91 3.40
N VAL A 87 4.92 7.30 3.99
CA VAL A 87 3.71 8.04 4.40
C VAL A 87 4.06 9.06 5.48
N ALA A 88 4.83 8.66 6.48
CA ALA A 88 5.21 9.57 7.58
C ALA A 88 5.95 10.81 7.04
N ALA A 89 6.88 10.62 6.11
CA ALA A 89 7.62 11.72 5.51
C ALA A 89 6.69 12.61 4.66
N PHE A 90 5.77 12.01 3.93
CA PHE A 90 4.79 12.74 3.11
C PHE A 90 3.87 13.58 3.98
N VAL A 91 3.36 13.01 5.07
CA VAL A 91 2.48 13.70 6.02
C VAL A 91 3.19 14.88 6.68
N ALA A 92 4.49 14.74 6.98
CA ALA A 92 5.27 15.80 7.60
C ALA A 92 5.34 17.06 6.72
N GLY A 93 5.20 16.92 5.41
CA GLY A 93 5.20 18.05 4.48
C GLY A 93 3.81 18.62 4.19
N LEU A 94 2.76 18.05 4.74
CA LEU A 94 1.39 18.54 4.53
C LEU A 94 1.03 19.61 5.55
N ASP A 95 0.08 20.47 5.17
CA ASP A 95 -0.40 21.54 6.03
C ASP A 95 -1.38 21.05 7.10
N SER A 96 -1.95 19.87 6.92
CA SER A 96 -2.83 19.25 7.91
C SER A 96 -2.78 17.73 7.80
N ARG A 97 -3.16 17.07 8.89
CA ARG A 97 -3.14 15.60 8.99
C ARG A 97 -4.22 14.99 8.11
N PRO A 98 -3.93 13.92 7.35
CA PRO A 98 -4.96 13.21 6.61
C PRO A 98 -5.87 12.42 7.55
N ASP A 99 -7.07 12.12 7.06
CA ASP A 99 -8.08 11.37 7.82
C ASP A 99 -7.89 9.86 7.69
N VAL A 100 -7.37 9.41 6.56
CA VAL A 100 -7.26 7.98 6.27
C VAL A 100 -6.16 7.73 5.23
N VAL A 101 -5.58 6.52 5.29
CA VAL A 101 -4.62 6.04 4.29
C VAL A 101 -5.19 4.80 3.63
N GLY A 102 -5.19 4.76 2.32
CA GLY A 102 -5.52 3.55 1.55
C GLY A 102 -4.23 2.81 1.22
N PHE A 103 -4.12 1.57 1.65
CA PHE A 103 -2.90 0.77 1.56
C PHE A 103 -3.22 -0.60 0.96
N HIS A 104 -2.79 -0.84 -0.28
CA HIS A 104 -2.98 -2.17 -0.87
C HIS A 104 -1.74 -3.05 -0.82
N GLY A 105 -0.63 -2.52 -0.31
CA GLY A 105 0.62 -3.26 -0.21
C GLY A 105 1.37 -3.33 -1.53
N GLN A 106 2.31 -4.27 -1.61
CA GLN A 106 3.12 -4.49 -2.80
C GLN A 106 2.65 -5.75 -3.51
N THR A 107 2.21 -5.63 -4.75
CA THR A 107 1.85 -6.78 -5.57
C THR A 107 3.10 -7.55 -5.95
N VAL A 108 3.13 -8.83 -5.61
CA VAL A 108 4.22 -9.75 -6.00
C VAL A 108 3.76 -10.84 -6.95
N MET A 109 2.45 -11.00 -7.12
CA MET A 109 1.90 -11.92 -8.11
C MET A 109 0.49 -11.47 -8.48
N HIS A 110 0.21 -11.41 -9.76
CA HIS A 110 -1.12 -11.10 -10.26
C HIS A 110 -1.46 -12.09 -11.35
N ALA A 111 -2.40 -12.99 -11.06
CA ALA A 111 -2.81 -14.06 -11.95
C ALA A 111 -4.34 -14.10 -12.05
N PRO A 112 -4.94 -13.18 -12.82
CA PRO A 112 -6.41 -13.10 -12.90
C PRO A 112 -7.04 -14.36 -13.48
N GLU A 113 -6.32 -15.08 -14.34
CA GLU A 113 -6.78 -16.36 -14.90
C GLU A 113 -6.91 -17.44 -13.82
N ARG A 114 -6.20 -17.28 -12.71
CA ARG A 114 -6.31 -18.17 -11.55
C ARG A 114 -7.19 -17.57 -10.46
N GLY A 115 -7.72 -16.38 -10.69
CA GLY A 115 -8.49 -15.65 -9.69
C GLY A 115 -7.67 -15.29 -8.46
N MET A 116 -6.36 -15.04 -8.62
CA MET A 116 -5.48 -14.85 -7.49
C MET A 116 -4.51 -13.68 -7.67
N THR A 117 -4.41 -12.87 -6.62
CA THR A 117 -3.40 -11.81 -6.52
C THR A 117 -2.78 -11.89 -5.13
N ILE A 118 -1.45 -11.84 -5.07
CA ILE A 118 -0.72 -11.82 -3.80
C ILE A 118 -0.14 -10.43 -3.61
N GLN A 119 -0.55 -9.78 -2.52
CA GLN A 119 -0.05 -8.48 -2.12
C GLN A 119 0.54 -8.58 -0.73
N LEU A 120 1.74 -8.02 -0.57
CA LEU A 120 2.44 -8.02 0.70
C LEU A 120 2.19 -6.70 1.42
N GLY A 121 1.85 -6.76 2.68
CA GLY A 121 1.66 -5.57 3.51
C GLY A 121 0.82 -5.88 4.74
N ASP A 122 1.20 -5.26 5.84
CA ASP A 122 0.49 -5.36 7.12
C ASP A 122 -0.12 -4.00 7.44
N GLY A 123 -1.40 -3.83 7.05
CA GLY A 123 -2.11 -2.57 7.25
C GLY A 123 -2.32 -2.21 8.71
N ALA A 124 -2.50 -3.21 9.57
CA ALA A 124 -2.65 -2.96 10.99
C ALA A 124 -1.35 -2.39 11.59
N ALA A 125 -0.20 -2.91 11.17
CA ALA A 125 1.09 -2.38 11.59
C ALA A 125 1.30 -0.95 11.12
N MET A 126 0.92 -0.63 9.88
CA MET A 126 0.99 0.73 9.36
C MET A 126 0.11 1.67 10.18
N ALA A 127 -1.12 1.28 10.49
CA ALA A 127 -2.03 2.10 11.29
C ALA A 127 -1.45 2.41 12.68
N ARG A 128 -0.85 1.40 13.31
CA ARG A 128 -0.20 1.60 14.62
C ARG A 128 0.99 2.55 14.51
N GLY A 129 1.80 2.39 13.46
CA GLY A 129 2.99 3.22 13.27
C GLY A 129 2.67 4.67 12.95
N LEU A 130 1.59 4.92 12.23
CA LEU A 130 1.20 6.27 11.82
C LEU A 130 0.25 6.96 12.80
N GLY A 131 -0.55 6.17 13.53
CA GLY A 131 -1.65 6.72 14.33
C GLY A 131 -2.75 7.31 13.46
N ILE A 132 -2.87 6.85 12.21
CA ILE A 132 -3.90 7.26 11.25
C ILE A 132 -4.66 6.00 10.84
N PRO A 133 -5.99 6.06 10.71
CA PRO A 133 -6.75 4.91 10.20
C PRO A 133 -6.23 4.48 8.83
N VAL A 134 -6.12 3.16 8.63
CA VAL A 134 -5.65 2.58 7.37
C VAL A 134 -6.70 1.61 6.84
N VAL A 135 -7.12 1.80 5.59
CA VAL A 135 -7.95 0.84 4.88
C VAL A 135 -7.01 -0.05 4.09
N TYR A 136 -7.12 -1.36 4.26
CA TYR A 136 -6.20 -2.31 3.66
C TYR A 136 -6.91 -3.59 3.24
N ASP A 137 -6.16 -4.46 2.59
CA ASP A 137 -6.66 -5.75 2.06
C ASP A 137 -7.82 -5.54 1.08
N LEU A 138 -7.71 -4.49 0.27
CA LEU A 138 -8.79 -4.07 -0.62
C LEU A 138 -9.09 -5.11 -1.70
N ARG A 139 -8.07 -5.85 -2.14
CA ARG A 139 -8.22 -6.85 -3.20
C ARG A 139 -8.78 -8.18 -2.72
N ALA A 140 -8.86 -8.38 -1.42
CA ALA A 140 -9.46 -9.57 -0.87
C ALA A 140 -10.95 -9.67 -1.19
N ALA A 141 -11.59 -8.54 -1.47
CA ALA A 141 -13.02 -8.48 -1.80
C ALA A 141 -13.30 -8.67 -3.29
N ASP A 142 -12.30 -8.71 -4.13
CA ASP A 142 -12.46 -8.85 -5.59
C ASP A 142 -12.81 -10.28 -6.01
#